data_3b419d4b149086de78bb7470fac701eb
#
_entry.id   3b419d4b149086de78bb7470fac701eb
#
_cell.length_a   1.000
_cell.length_b   1.000
_cell.length_c   1.000
_cell.angle_alpha   90.00
_cell.angle_beta   90.00
_cell.angle_gamma   90.00
#
_symmetry.space_group_name_H-M   'P 1'
#
loop_
_entity.id
_entity.type
_entity.pdbx_description
1 polymer ?
#
loop_
_entity_poly.entity_id
_entity_poly.type
_entity_poly.pdbx_seq_one_letter_code
_entity_poly.pdbx_strand_id
1 'polypeptide(L)'
;MNTVRSVLETKGYSTFKTPPEAELWSALQLMARRNVGALLVMQDDTLQGILTERDYVWRVARERVDVLHIKVAEVMNPHVD
;
A
#
# COMPACT_ATOMS: atom_id res chain seq x y z
N MET A 1 11.30 1.72 -14.78
CA MET A 1 10.48 1.20 -13.68
C MET A 1 10.72 2.02 -12.42
N ASN A 2 9.66 2.34 -11.71
CA ASN A 2 9.80 3.14 -10.50
C ASN A 2 10.18 2.27 -9.31
N THR A 3 11.26 2.64 -8.66
CA THR A 3 11.61 2.05 -7.38
C THR A 3 10.78 2.74 -6.30
N VAL A 4 10.77 2.19 -5.10
CA VAL A 4 10.13 2.85 -3.97
C VAL A 4 10.71 4.25 -3.78
N ARG A 5 12.02 4.37 -3.87
CA ARG A 5 12.68 5.67 -3.76
C ARG A 5 12.18 6.64 -4.83
N SER A 6 12.10 6.19 -6.09
CA SER A 6 11.59 7.02 -7.18
C SER A 6 10.18 7.50 -6.92
N VAL A 7 9.32 6.63 -6.46
CA VAL A 7 7.93 6.99 -6.15
C VAL A 7 7.90 8.07 -5.07
N LEU A 8 8.66 7.88 -4.00
CA LEU A 8 8.68 8.83 -2.90
C LEU A 8 9.24 10.18 -3.33
N GLU A 9 10.30 10.19 -4.12
CA GLU A 9 10.91 11.42 -4.60
C GLU A 9 9.99 12.17 -5.56
N THR A 10 9.42 11.45 -6.53
CA THR A 10 8.60 12.05 -7.57
C THR A 10 7.29 12.59 -7.02
N LYS A 11 6.67 11.86 -6.11
CA LYS A 11 5.37 12.21 -5.56
C LYS A 11 5.46 13.07 -4.31
N GLY A 12 6.65 13.23 -3.75
CA GLY A 12 6.82 13.97 -2.52
C GLY A 12 6.20 13.28 -1.32
N TYR A 13 5.96 11.99 -1.41
CA TYR A 13 5.40 11.24 -0.30
C TYR A 13 6.42 11.08 0.79
N SER A 14 6.06 11.47 1.96
CA SER A 14 6.80 11.03 3.10
C SER A 14 6.28 9.66 3.46
N THR A 15 6.68 9.14 4.40
CA THR A 15 6.80 7.84 4.96
C THR A 15 5.58 7.35 5.73
N PHE A 16 4.38 7.48 5.19
CA PHE A 16 3.22 6.85 5.80
C PHE A 16 3.32 5.36 5.57
N LYS A 17 3.12 4.60 6.63
CA LYS A 17 3.38 3.17 6.66
C LYS A 17 2.17 2.41 7.15
N THR A 18 2.11 1.14 6.75
CA THR A 18 1.13 0.19 7.27
C THR A 18 1.83 -1.17 7.40
N PRO A 19 1.48 -1.97 8.40
CA PRO A 19 2.04 -3.32 8.48
C PRO A 19 1.35 -4.28 7.50
N PRO A 20 2.03 -5.34 7.07
CA PRO A 20 1.45 -6.27 6.10
C PRO A 20 0.22 -7.03 6.61
N GLU A 21 0.13 -7.24 7.92
CA GLU A 21 -1.00 -7.95 8.54
C GLU A 21 -2.19 -7.04 8.80
N ALA A 22 -2.10 -5.75 8.55
CA ALA A 22 -3.23 -4.84 8.72
C ALA A 22 -4.33 -5.17 7.71
N GLU A 23 -5.58 -4.93 8.10
CA GLU A 23 -6.68 -5.04 7.17
C GLU A 23 -6.55 -3.97 6.09
N LEU A 24 -6.90 -4.32 4.87
CA LEU A 24 -6.83 -3.37 3.76
C LEU A 24 -7.64 -2.12 4.05
N TRP A 25 -8.81 -2.26 4.69
CA TRP A 25 -9.66 -1.13 5.03
C TRP A 25 -8.91 -0.09 5.87
N SER A 26 -8.14 -0.52 6.86
CA SER A 26 -7.36 0.39 7.70
C SER A 26 -6.35 1.18 6.88
N ALA A 27 -5.69 0.51 5.94
CA ALA A 27 -4.72 1.16 5.08
C ALA A 27 -5.40 2.19 4.16
N LEU A 28 -6.54 1.83 3.60
CA LEU A 28 -7.29 2.76 2.73
C LEU A 28 -7.77 3.98 3.50
N GLN A 29 -8.19 3.81 4.76
CA GLN A 29 -8.56 4.94 5.60
C GLN A 29 -7.37 5.86 5.85
N LEU A 30 -6.20 5.29 6.08
CA LEU A 30 -4.99 6.08 6.27
C LEU A 30 -4.65 6.89 5.02
N MET A 31 -4.72 6.26 3.86
CA MET A 31 -4.48 6.94 2.59
C MET A 31 -5.45 8.12 2.41
N ALA A 32 -6.71 7.89 2.71
CA ALA A 32 -7.74 8.93 2.58
C ALA A 32 -7.49 10.09 3.54
N ARG A 33 -7.17 9.78 4.80
CA ARG A 33 -6.93 10.81 5.81
C ARG A 33 -5.71 11.66 5.50
N ARG A 34 -4.69 11.03 4.92
CA ARG A 34 -3.44 11.72 4.61
C ARG A 34 -3.39 12.23 3.19
N ASN A 35 -4.41 11.93 2.41
CA ASN A 35 -4.50 12.34 1.02
C ASN A 35 -3.27 11.89 0.22
N VAL A 36 -2.88 10.65 0.39
CA VAL A 36 -1.78 10.03 -0.33
C VAL A 36 -2.29 8.84 -1.11
N GLY A 37 -1.62 8.53 -2.21
CA GLY A 37 -2.00 7.42 -3.08
C GLY A 37 -1.17 6.16 -2.88
N ALA A 38 -0.28 6.17 -1.89
CA ALA A 38 0.59 5.03 -1.64
C ALA A 38 1.02 4.99 -0.18
N LEU A 39 1.28 3.77 0.30
CA LEU A 39 1.83 3.53 1.64
C LEU A 39 2.99 2.55 1.52
N LEU A 40 4.00 2.76 2.34
CA LEU A 40 5.04 1.75 2.52
C LEU A 40 4.48 0.65 3.42
N VAL A 41 4.70 -0.59 3.03
CA VAL A 41 4.31 -1.73 3.86
C VAL A 41 5.56 -2.19 4.60
N MET A 42 5.56 -1.97 5.89
CA MET A 42 6.73 -2.22 6.73
C MET A 42 6.40 -3.23 7.82
N GLN A 43 7.33 -4.12 8.07
CA GLN A 43 7.28 -4.98 9.24
C GLN A 43 8.53 -4.71 10.04
N ASP A 44 8.37 -4.18 11.25
CA ASP A 44 9.46 -3.64 12.03
C ASP A 44 10.18 -2.58 11.18
N ASP A 45 11.46 -2.73 10.95
CA ASP A 45 12.20 -1.78 10.12
C ASP A 45 12.45 -2.32 8.71
N THR A 46 11.75 -3.39 8.33
CA THR A 46 11.97 -4.05 7.04
C THR A 46 10.84 -3.71 6.08
N LEU A 47 11.22 -3.18 4.92
CA LEU A 47 10.26 -2.88 3.86
C LEU A 47 9.80 -4.18 3.22
N GLN A 48 8.48 -4.42 3.25
CA GLN A 48 7.87 -5.61 2.67
C GLN A 48 7.32 -5.35 1.26
N GLY A 49 6.89 -4.13 1.00
CA GLY A 49 6.30 -3.80 -0.28
C GLY A 49 5.73 -2.41 -0.27
N ILE A 50 4.95 -2.11 -1.29
CA ILE A 50 4.25 -0.83 -1.39
C ILE A 50 2.79 -1.11 -1.75
N LEU A 51 1.88 -0.38 -1.12
CA LEU A 51 0.45 -0.46 -1.43
C LEU A 51 0.03 0.84 -2.09
N THR A 52 -0.57 0.74 -3.28
CA THR A 52 -1.04 1.92 -4.00
C THR A 52 -2.54 1.83 -4.23
N GLU A 53 -3.17 2.98 -4.48
CA GLU A 53 -4.57 3.04 -4.90
C GLU A 53 -4.80 2.16 -6.12
N ARG A 54 -3.86 2.17 -7.04
CA ARG A 54 -3.96 1.39 -8.27
C ARG A 54 -4.03 -0.11 -7.96
N ASP A 55 -3.18 -0.58 -7.04
CA ASP A 55 -3.19 -1.99 -6.65
C ASP A 55 -4.53 -2.40 -6.06
N TYR A 56 -5.09 -1.55 -5.22
CA TYR A 56 -6.39 -1.78 -4.62
C TYR A 56 -7.49 -1.83 -5.70
N VAL A 57 -7.53 -0.84 -6.58
CA VAL A 57 -8.55 -0.78 -7.63
C VAL A 57 -8.48 -2.00 -8.53
N TRP A 58 -7.27 -2.38 -8.93
CA TRP A 58 -7.07 -3.56 -9.77
C TRP A 58 -7.58 -4.83 -9.08
N ARG A 59 -7.25 -4.98 -7.80
CA ARG A 59 -7.66 -6.17 -7.06
C ARG A 59 -9.17 -6.25 -6.94
N VAL A 60 -9.81 -5.15 -6.59
CA VAL A 60 -11.27 -5.09 -6.46
C VAL A 60 -11.95 -5.39 -7.80
N ALA A 61 -11.45 -4.80 -8.87
CA ALA A 61 -12.03 -5.01 -10.20
C ALA A 61 -11.93 -6.46 -10.64
N ARG A 62 -10.90 -7.17 -10.20
CA ARG A 62 -10.66 -8.55 -10.63
C ARG A 62 -11.33 -9.60 -9.74
N GLU A 63 -11.43 -9.36 -8.45
CA GLU A 63 -11.73 -10.43 -7.50
C GLU A 63 -12.81 -10.15 -6.47
N ARG A 64 -13.47 -9.02 -6.52
CA ARG A 64 -14.53 -8.67 -5.55
C ARG A 64 -14.08 -8.87 -4.10
N VAL A 65 -12.96 -8.29 -3.72
CA VAL A 65 -12.42 -8.49 -2.38
C VAL A 65 -13.24 -7.77 -1.33
N ASP A 66 -13.33 -8.38 -0.15
CA ASP A 66 -13.92 -7.75 1.03
C ASP A 66 -12.78 -7.05 1.79
N VAL A 67 -12.78 -5.72 1.73
CA VAL A 67 -11.69 -4.93 2.29
C VAL A 67 -11.55 -5.07 3.80
N LEU A 68 -12.60 -5.53 4.47
CA LEU A 68 -12.56 -5.76 5.92
C LEU A 68 -11.93 -7.10 6.28
N HIS A 69 -11.79 -8.00 5.32
CA HIS A 69 -11.31 -9.36 5.57
C HIS A 69 -10.10 -9.74 4.72
N ILE A 70 -9.49 -8.77 4.05
CA ILE A 70 -8.28 -9.02 3.29
C ILE A 70 -7.14 -8.20 3.91
N LYS A 71 -5.94 -8.78 3.92
CA LYS A 71 -4.76 -8.14 4.51
C LYS A 71 -4.02 -7.33 3.46
N VAL A 72 -3.31 -6.30 3.92
CA VAL A 72 -2.46 -5.49 3.05
C VAL A 72 -1.49 -6.36 2.26
N ALA A 73 -0.90 -7.37 2.92
CA ALA A 73 0.05 -8.27 2.27
C ALA A 73 -0.50 -8.96 1.03
N GLU A 74 -1.81 -9.15 0.96
CA GLU A 74 -2.43 -9.84 -0.17
C GLU A 74 -2.62 -8.94 -1.39
N VAL A 75 -2.51 -7.63 -1.20
CA VAL A 75 -2.76 -6.65 -2.25
C VAL A 75 -1.51 -5.86 -2.63
N MET A 76 -0.60 -5.67 -1.68
CA MET A 76 0.62 -4.89 -1.92
C MET A 76 1.46 -5.47 -3.06
N ASN A 77 2.27 -4.60 -3.64
CA ASN A 77 3.31 -5.04 -4.58
C ASN A 77 4.57 -5.34 -3.76
N PRO A 78 5.00 -6.61 -3.69
CA PRO A 78 6.19 -6.96 -2.92
C PRO A 78 7.50 -6.70 -3.67
N HIS A 79 7.43 -6.39 -4.94
CA HIS A 79 8.62 -6.18 -5.77
C HIS A 79 9.06 -4.73 -5.66
N VAL A 80 9.83 -4.43 -4.63
CA VAL A 80 10.37 -3.10 -4.41
C VAL A 80 11.88 -3.17 -4.52
N ASP A 81 12.44 -2.20 -5.19
CA ASP A 81 13.90 -2.12 -5.37
C ASP A 81 14.54 -1.34 -4.24
#